data_16872dff494b656414961297cf732cd8
#
_entry.id   16872dff494b656414961297cf732cd8
#
_cell.length_a   1.000
_cell.length_b   1.000
_cell.length_c   1.000
_cell.angle_alpha   90.00
_cell.angle_beta   90.00
_cell.angle_gamma   90.00
#
_symmetry.space_group_name_H-M   'P 1'
#
loop_
_entity.id
_entity.type
_entity.pdbx_description
1 polymer ?
#
loop_
_entity_poly.entity_id
_entity_poly.type
_entity_poly.pdbx_seq_one_letter_code
_entity_poly.pdbx_strand_id
1 'polypeptide(L)'
;MFSKEAPQRKLNHVSELKQNDVIVMSDSFGLPETLRAKQFQVSAVSTYEYEFTKQIEWTLQGEEDIDLFLSLDSDDRTYLKFSLKISHQDIESLFDLDDFSVIFEESESAFLTRQNDTSRTQQWSSEEYKQSGDLKVGYFHRKDYRSENISSYEGKDAGDQFELYTLFDVDDSRGIDVEVWQDGDTDVFLTLYRPLTDIVDLFPGS
;
A
#
# COMPACT_ATOMS: atom_id res chain seq x y z
N MET A 1 15.94 -28.02 -34.57
CA MET A 1 15.53 -26.61 -34.54
C MET A 1 15.69 -26.14 -33.11
N PHE A 2 16.77 -25.40 -32.81
CA PHE A 2 16.95 -24.84 -31.48
C PHE A 2 16.07 -23.56 -31.39
N SER A 3 15.05 -23.62 -30.54
CA SER A 3 14.29 -22.42 -30.21
C SER A 3 15.25 -21.42 -29.54
N LYS A 4 15.46 -20.25 -30.14
CA LYS A 4 16.14 -19.14 -29.48
C LYS A 4 15.24 -18.71 -28.31
N GLU A 5 15.65 -19.00 -27.09
CA GLU A 5 15.04 -18.37 -25.92
C GLU A 5 15.07 -16.85 -26.11
N ALA A 6 13.92 -16.23 -25.95
CA ALA A 6 13.84 -14.77 -25.96
C ALA A 6 14.74 -14.23 -24.84
N PRO A 7 15.46 -13.11 -25.07
CA PRO A 7 16.29 -12.53 -24.02
C PRO A 7 15.44 -12.21 -22.79
N GLN A 8 15.83 -12.73 -21.64
CA GLN A 8 15.14 -12.50 -20.38
C GLN A 8 15.09 -10.99 -20.11
N ARG A 9 13.92 -10.47 -19.74
CA ARG A 9 13.72 -9.06 -19.38
C ARG A 9 14.69 -8.67 -18.24
N LYS A 10 15.34 -7.53 -18.36
CA LYS A 10 16.08 -6.95 -17.23
C LYS A 10 15.12 -6.21 -16.32
N LEU A 11 15.24 -6.42 -15.04
CA LEU A 11 14.47 -5.74 -13.99
C LEU A 11 15.49 -5.10 -13.03
N ASN A 12 15.57 -3.77 -13.06
CA ASN A 12 16.60 -3.05 -12.33
C ASN A 12 16.02 -2.14 -11.23
N HIS A 13 14.73 -1.85 -11.29
CA HIS A 13 14.09 -0.93 -10.37
C HIS A 13 12.66 -1.38 -10.04
N VAL A 14 12.21 -1.09 -8.82
CA VAL A 14 10.87 -1.46 -8.32
C VAL A 14 9.75 -0.92 -9.22
N SER A 15 9.91 0.30 -9.77
CA SER A 15 8.92 0.88 -10.68
C SER A 15 8.69 0.08 -11.97
N GLU A 16 9.58 -0.85 -12.30
CA GLU A 16 9.49 -1.71 -13.49
C GLU A 16 8.75 -3.04 -13.21
N LEU A 17 8.39 -3.31 -11.95
CA LEU A 17 7.69 -4.54 -11.55
C LEU A 17 6.42 -4.77 -12.36
N LYS A 18 6.22 -6.02 -12.76
CA LYS A 18 5.04 -6.51 -13.47
C LYS A 18 4.50 -7.73 -12.74
N GLN A 19 3.31 -8.14 -13.12
CA GLN A 19 2.75 -9.42 -12.65
C GLN A 19 3.72 -10.57 -12.90
N ASN A 20 3.82 -11.46 -11.94
CA ASN A 20 4.73 -12.60 -11.81
C ASN A 20 6.19 -12.26 -11.47
N ASP A 21 6.60 -11.00 -11.42
CA ASP A 21 7.92 -10.65 -10.91
C ASP A 21 8.04 -10.98 -9.41
N VAL A 22 9.26 -11.19 -8.96
CA VAL A 22 9.55 -11.53 -7.57
C VAL A 22 10.48 -10.47 -6.96
N ILE A 23 10.15 -10.04 -5.75
CA ILE A 23 11.01 -9.21 -4.92
C ILE A 23 11.57 -10.03 -3.75
N VAL A 24 12.78 -9.72 -3.33
CA VAL A 24 13.43 -10.31 -2.15
C VAL A 24 13.70 -9.21 -1.15
N MET A 25 13.19 -9.37 0.06
CA MET A 25 13.37 -8.41 1.14
C MET A 25 14.68 -8.65 1.89
N SER A 26 15.26 -7.58 2.40
CA SER A 26 16.43 -7.63 3.27
C SER A 26 16.12 -8.30 4.61
N ASP A 27 17.17 -8.68 5.35
CA ASP A 27 17.06 -9.20 6.73
C ASP A 27 17.11 -8.07 7.79
N SER A 28 16.86 -6.82 7.40
CA SER A 28 16.86 -5.66 8.27
C SER A 28 15.89 -5.82 9.44
N PHE A 29 16.38 -5.61 10.67
CA PHE A 29 15.55 -5.60 11.87
C PHE A 29 14.51 -4.47 11.92
N GLY A 30 14.64 -3.48 11.06
CA GLY A 30 13.62 -2.43 10.88
C GLY A 30 12.38 -2.88 10.11
N LEU A 31 12.40 -4.09 9.53
CA LEU A 31 11.27 -4.70 8.85
C LEU A 31 10.48 -5.58 9.81
N PRO A 32 9.13 -5.59 9.70
CA PRO A 32 8.30 -6.60 10.35
C PRO A 32 8.72 -8.02 9.97
N GLU A 33 8.49 -8.98 10.86
CA GLU A 33 8.80 -10.40 10.58
C GLU A 33 8.06 -10.94 9.35
N THR A 34 6.89 -10.40 9.06
CA THR A 34 6.11 -10.70 7.86
C THR A 34 6.80 -10.28 6.55
N LEU A 35 7.74 -9.34 6.61
CA LEU A 35 8.52 -8.86 5.45
C LEU A 35 9.98 -9.32 5.47
N ARG A 36 10.59 -9.38 6.65
CA ARG A 36 12.03 -9.57 6.81
C ARG A 36 12.54 -10.88 6.24
N ALA A 37 13.53 -10.81 5.35
CA ALA A 37 14.14 -11.94 4.65
C ALA A 37 13.13 -12.82 3.86
N LYS A 38 11.96 -12.27 3.52
CA LYS A 38 10.92 -12.98 2.75
C LYS A 38 11.03 -12.66 1.26
N GLN A 39 10.36 -13.50 0.48
CA GLN A 39 10.18 -13.31 -0.96
C GLN A 39 8.70 -13.14 -1.26
N PHE A 40 8.39 -12.24 -2.18
CA PHE A 40 7.02 -12.00 -2.62
C PHE A 40 6.95 -11.99 -4.14
N GLN A 41 5.91 -12.64 -4.67
CA GLN A 41 5.55 -12.56 -6.07
C GLN A 41 4.51 -11.45 -6.26
N VAL A 42 4.65 -10.65 -7.31
CA VAL A 42 3.62 -9.72 -7.74
C VAL A 42 2.47 -10.49 -8.38
N SER A 43 1.34 -10.55 -7.70
CA SER A 43 0.14 -11.25 -8.18
C SER A 43 -0.75 -10.37 -9.07
N ALA A 44 -0.77 -9.06 -8.82
CA ALA A 44 -1.51 -8.08 -9.62
C ALA A 44 -0.81 -6.73 -9.64
N VAL A 45 -1.16 -5.90 -10.62
CA VAL A 45 -0.74 -4.49 -10.72
C VAL A 45 -1.98 -3.65 -10.93
N SER A 46 -2.19 -2.68 -10.06
CA SER A 46 -3.33 -1.78 -10.04
C SER A 46 -2.88 -0.33 -10.15
N THR A 47 -3.81 0.56 -10.42
CA THR A 47 -3.53 2.00 -10.53
C THR A 47 -4.56 2.78 -9.72
N TYR A 48 -4.07 3.59 -8.80
CA TYR A 48 -4.83 4.66 -8.15
C TYR A 48 -4.69 5.92 -9.00
N GLU A 49 -5.79 6.51 -9.38
CA GLU A 49 -5.85 7.76 -10.12
C GLU A 49 -6.40 8.86 -9.23
N TYR A 50 -5.61 9.90 -9.05
CA TYR A 50 -6.01 11.13 -8.39
C TYR A 50 -6.08 12.27 -9.42
N GLU A 51 -6.58 13.44 -9.04
CA GLU A 51 -6.78 14.57 -9.96
C GLU A 51 -5.55 14.92 -10.81
N PHE A 52 -4.35 14.86 -10.21
CA PHE A 52 -3.10 15.26 -10.88
C PHE A 52 -2.04 14.17 -10.94
N THR A 53 -2.27 13.02 -10.30
CA THR A 53 -1.25 11.98 -10.16
C THR A 53 -1.83 10.58 -10.32
N LYS A 54 -0.94 9.64 -10.64
CA LYS A 54 -1.22 8.21 -10.61
C LYS A 54 -0.24 7.55 -9.65
N GLN A 55 -0.73 6.63 -8.85
CA GLN A 55 0.08 5.77 -8.02
C GLN A 55 -0.12 4.32 -8.46
N ILE A 56 0.97 3.61 -8.67
CA ILE A 56 0.93 2.18 -8.99
C ILE A 56 1.03 1.38 -7.72
N GLU A 57 0.21 0.36 -7.64
CA GLU A 57 0.20 -0.59 -6.55
C GLU A 57 0.44 -2.01 -7.07
N TRP A 58 1.30 -2.73 -6.38
CA TRP A 58 1.59 -4.14 -6.62
C TRP A 58 1.03 -4.96 -5.47
N THR A 59 0.09 -5.86 -5.77
CA THR A 59 -0.36 -6.87 -4.81
C THR A 59 0.72 -7.91 -4.65
N LEU A 60 1.17 -8.13 -3.42
CA LEU A 60 2.26 -9.04 -3.09
C LEU A 60 1.71 -10.34 -2.50
N GLN A 61 2.16 -11.47 -3.03
CA GLN A 61 1.85 -12.80 -2.52
C GLN A 61 3.11 -13.47 -2.00
N GLY A 62 3.10 -13.84 -0.73
CA GLY A 62 4.16 -14.58 -0.04
C GLY A 62 3.70 -15.96 0.42
N GLU A 63 4.38 -16.50 1.43
CA GLU A 63 4.03 -17.78 2.06
C GLU A 63 2.81 -17.67 2.99
N GLU A 64 2.60 -16.49 3.55
CA GLU A 64 1.49 -16.20 4.45
C GLU A 64 0.28 -15.69 3.66
N ASP A 65 -0.92 -16.07 4.08
CA ASP A 65 -2.17 -15.58 3.51
C ASP A 65 -2.53 -14.22 4.14
N ILE A 66 -1.88 -13.17 3.63
CA ILE A 66 -2.07 -11.79 4.06
C ILE A 66 -2.30 -10.90 2.84
N ASP A 67 -3.17 -9.91 2.99
CA ASP A 67 -3.38 -8.87 1.98
C ASP A 67 -2.30 -7.80 2.13
N LEU A 68 -1.25 -7.94 1.34
CA LEU A 68 -0.06 -7.10 1.34
C LEU A 68 0.12 -6.40 0.01
N PHE A 69 0.38 -5.12 0.07
CA PHE A 69 0.54 -4.27 -1.11
C PHE A 69 1.84 -3.48 -1.02
N LEU A 70 2.38 -3.13 -2.16
CA LEU A 70 3.54 -2.27 -2.33
C LEU A 70 3.20 -1.14 -3.28
N SER A 71 3.57 0.07 -2.93
CA SER A 71 3.60 1.21 -3.85
C SER A 71 4.90 2.01 -3.64
N LEU A 72 5.15 2.99 -4.51
CA LEU A 72 6.21 3.95 -4.32
C LEU A 72 5.59 5.27 -3.88
N ASP A 73 6.06 5.78 -2.77
CA ASP A 73 5.77 7.14 -2.35
C ASP A 73 6.95 8.03 -2.72
N SER A 74 6.67 9.10 -3.48
CA SER A 74 7.70 9.99 -4.04
C SER A 74 7.27 11.43 -3.80
N ASP A 75 7.85 12.01 -2.78
CA ASP A 75 7.84 13.44 -2.54
C ASP A 75 9.27 13.97 -2.73
N ASP A 76 9.96 14.44 -1.72
CA ASP A 76 11.37 14.84 -1.77
C ASP A 76 12.31 13.65 -2.02
N ARG A 77 11.93 12.48 -1.58
CA ARG A 77 12.61 11.20 -1.78
C ARG A 77 11.60 10.11 -2.12
N THR A 78 12.11 9.03 -2.73
CA THR A 78 11.27 7.86 -3.02
C THR A 78 11.43 6.81 -1.92
N TYR A 79 10.31 6.38 -1.37
CA TYR A 79 10.19 5.31 -0.38
C TYR A 79 9.37 4.16 -0.93
N LEU A 80 9.65 2.95 -0.43
CA LEU A 80 8.72 1.83 -0.51
C LEU A 80 7.60 2.07 0.50
N LYS A 81 6.37 2.06 0.06
CA LYS A 81 5.19 2.05 0.93
C LYS A 81 4.60 0.65 0.90
N PHE A 82 4.76 -0.07 1.99
CA PHE A 82 4.06 -1.34 2.20
C PHE A 82 2.75 -1.07 2.92
N SER A 83 1.67 -1.70 2.46
CA SER A 83 0.33 -1.58 3.05
C SER A 83 -0.19 -2.96 3.42
N LEU A 84 -0.49 -3.17 4.69
CA LEU A 84 -1.11 -4.37 5.22
C LEU A 84 -2.59 -4.11 5.47
N LYS A 85 -3.48 -4.76 4.72
CA LYS A 85 -4.92 -4.67 4.97
C LYS A 85 -5.26 -5.35 6.28
N ILE A 86 -6.00 -4.66 7.14
CA ILE A 86 -6.42 -5.16 8.45
C ILE A 86 -7.94 -5.35 8.51
N SER A 87 -8.37 -6.27 9.36
CA SER A 87 -9.79 -6.56 9.58
C SER A 87 -10.44 -5.58 10.56
N HIS A 88 -11.76 -5.55 10.60
CA HIS A 88 -12.51 -4.80 11.61
C HIS A 88 -12.13 -5.21 13.04
N GLN A 89 -11.88 -6.51 13.26
CA GLN A 89 -11.45 -7.01 14.56
C GLN A 89 -10.05 -6.49 14.95
N ASP A 90 -9.15 -6.31 13.98
CA ASP A 90 -7.84 -5.70 14.23
C ASP A 90 -8.00 -4.22 14.61
N ILE A 91 -8.92 -3.49 13.95
CA ILE A 91 -9.21 -2.08 14.28
C ILE A 91 -9.74 -1.97 15.70
N GLU A 92 -10.74 -2.79 16.09
CA GLU A 92 -11.30 -2.83 17.44
C GLU A 92 -10.24 -3.16 18.51
N SER A 93 -9.23 -3.95 18.17
CA SER A 93 -8.13 -4.27 19.06
C SER A 93 -7.13 -3.13 19.19
N LEU A 94 -6.82 -2.48 18.07
CA LEU A 94 -5.80 -1.44 17.99
C LEU A 94 -6.26 -0.11 18.56
N PHE A 95 -7.53 0.28 18.33
CA PHE A 95 -7.98 1.63 18.61
C PHE A 95 -9.34 1.67 19.32
N ASP A 96 -9.61 2.77 20.01
CA ASP A 96 -10.95 3.10 20.43
C ASP A 96 -11.79 3.44 19.21
N LEU A 97 -13.00 2.87 19.09
CA LEU A 97 -13.85 3.06 17.91
C LEU A 97 -14.48 4.47 17.88
N ASP A 98 -14.69 5.09 19.03
CA ASP A 98 -15.21 6.47 19.09
C ASP A 98 -14.12 7.42 18.57
N ASP A 99 -12.86 7.26 18.98
CA ASP A 99 -11.72 8.02 18.45
C ASP A 99 -11.51 7.75 16.96
N PHE A 100 -11.64 6.48 16.53
CA PHE A 100 -11.52 6.12 15.12
C PHE A 100 -12.59 6.76 14.24
N SER A 101 -13.81 6.90 14.75
CA SER A 101 -14.92 7.52 14.01
C SER A 101 -14.69 8.99 13.68
N VAL A 102 -13.85 9.69 14.46
CA VAL A 102 -13.48 11.11 14.23
C VAL A 102 -12.77 11.32 12.89
N ILE A 103 -12.17 10.26 12.30
CA ILE A 103 -11.53 10.33 10.97
C ILE A 103 -12.50 10.87 9.91
N PHE A 104 -13.79 10.58 10.04
CA PHE A 104 -14.84 10.93 9.08
C PHE A 104 -15.52 12.27 9.37
N GLU A 105 -15.13 12.97 10.43
CA GLU A 105 -15.72 14.25 10.83
C GLU A 105 -15.01 15.41 10.12
N GLU A 106 -15.77 16.22 9.37
CA GLU A 106 -15.21 17.34 8.59
C GLU A 106 -14.57 18.47 9.46
N SER A 107 -15.02 18.60 10.70
CA SER A 107 -14.63 19.72 11.58
C SER A 107 -13.51 19.39 12.56
N GLU A 108 -13.11 18.13 12.65
CA GLU A 108 -12.13 17.64 13.61
C GLU A 108 -11.00 16.89 12.90
N SER A 109 -9.90 16.73 13.57
CA SER A 109 -8.77 15.94 13.11
C SER A 109 -8.55 14.79 14.07
N ALA A 110 -8.64 13.56 13.60
CA ALA A 110 -8.50 12.38 14.43
C ALA A 110 -7.10 12.26 15.01
N PHE A 111 -7.04 11.84 16.27
CA PHE A 111 -5.84 11.43 16.96
C PHE A 111 -6.09 10.05 17.57
N LEU A 112 -5.35 9.05 17.11
CA LEU A 112 -5.51 7.67 17.55
C LEU A 112 -4.36 7.25 18.46
N THR A 113 -4.70 6.65 19.59
CA THR A 113 -3.73 6.01 20.48
C THR A 113 -3.94 4.50 20.43
N ARG A 114 -2.85 3.78 20.15
CA ARG A 114 -2.89 2.31 20.12
C ARG A 114 -3.21 1.75 21.50
N GLN A 115 -4.24 0.91 21.56
CA GLN A 115 -4.62 0.20 22.80
C GLN A 115 -3.90 -1.14 22.92
N ASN A 116 -4.06 -2.04 21.95
CA ASN A 116 -3.48 -3.36 21.96
C ASN A 116 -3.02 -3.79 20.57
N ASP A 117 -1.85 -4.44 20.50
CA ASP A 117 -1.41 -5.11 19.28
C ASP A 117 -1.86 -6.58 19.28
N THR A 118 -2.10 -7.07 18.07
CA THR A 118 -2.16 -8.51 17.80
C THR A 118 -0.82 -8.99 17.22
N SER A 119 -0.62 -10.30 17.14
CA SER A 119 0.58 -10.85 16.49
C SER A 119 0.70 -10.42 15.01
N ARG A 120 -0.42 -10.10 14.37
CA ARG A 120 -0.49 -9.65 12.97
C ARG A 120 -0.11 -8.18 12.82
N THR A 121 -0.53 -7.32 13.74
CA THR A 121 -0.35 -5.87 13.68
C THR A 121 0.92 -5.39 14.37
N GLN A 122 1.48 -6.24 15.21
CA GLN A 122 2.76 -6.01 15.87
C GLN A 122 3.85 -5.68 14.84
N GLN A 123 4.65 -4.67 15.09
CA GLN A 123 5.68 -4.12 14.21
C GLN A 123 5.15 -3.30 13.00
N TRP A 124 3.86 -3.37 12.69
CA TRP A 124 3.21 -2.52 11.69
C TRP A 124 2.63 -1.25 12.28
N SER A 125 2.20 -1.30 13.52
CA SER A 125 1.56 -0.19 14.21
C SER A 125 2.54 0.66 15.01
N SER A 126 2.22 1.95 15.18
CA SER A 126 2.85 2.89 16.12
C SER A 126 1.96 3.13 17.33
N GLU A 127 2.50 3.82 18.36
CA GLU A 127 1.74 4.13 19.58
C GLU A 127 0.67 5.18 19.34
N GLU A 128 0.96 6.17 18.50
CA GLU A 128 0.08 7.31 18.24
C GLU A 128 0.06 7.66 16.75
N TYR A 129 -1.11 8.11 16.28
CA TYR A 129 -1.32 8.59 14.92
C TYR A 129 -2.13 9.87 14.93
N LYS A 130 -1.80 10.76 14.01
CA LYS A 130 -2.55 11.98 13.76
C LYS A 130 -2.99 12.04 12.31
N GLN A 131 -4.25 12.40 12.09
CA GLN A 131 -4.78 12.63 10.75
C GLN A 131 -4.03 13.78 10.09
N SER A 132 -3.61 13.55 8.86
CA SER A 132 -2.78 14.48 8.09
C SER A 132 -3.34 14.70 6.71
N GLY A 133 -3.33 15.95 6.31
CA GLY A 133 -3.77 16.36 4.98
C GLY A 133 -5.28 16.44 4.82
N ASP A 134 -5.66 16.88 3.63
CA ASP A 134 -7.06 16.94 3.21
C ASP A 134 -7.52 15.58 2.70
N LEU A 135 -8.81 15.32 2.78
CA LEU A 135 -9.48 14.22 2.12
C LEU A 135 -9.08 14.18 0.64
N LYS A 136 -8.63 13.02 0.18
CA LYS A 136 -8.35 12.78 -1.23
C LYS A 136 -9.44 11.93 -1.85
N VAL A 137 -9.97 12.35 -2.98
CA VAL A 137 -10.87 11.53 -3.79
C VAL A 137 -10.08 10.96 -4.97
N GLY A 138 -10.29 9.69 -5.26
CA GLY A 138 -9.60 9.00 -6.34
C GLY A 138 -10.45 7.91 -6.99
N TYR A 139 -9.86 7.28 -7.99
CA TYR A 139 -10.43 6.14 -8.69
C TYR A 139 -9.42 5.00 -8.73
N PHE A 140 -9.88 3.81 -8.35
CA PHE A 140 -9.07 2.59 -8.37
C PHE A 140 -9.35 1.80 -9.64
N HIS A 141 -8.28 1.44 -10.34
CA HIS A 141 -8.32 0.64 -11.55
C HIS A 141 -7.57 -0.67 -11.34
N ARG A 142 -8.25 -1.79 -11.54
CA ARG A 142 -7.65 -3.15 -11.51
C ARG A 142 -6.80 -3.43 -12.74
N LYS A 143 -6.02 -2.42 -13.18
CA LYS A 143 -5.18 -2.48 -14.38
C LYS A 143 -3.95 -1.61 -14.22
N ASP A 144 -2.87 -2.03 -14.85
CA ASP A 144 -1.63 -1.24 -14.96
C ASP A 144 -1.77 -0.16 -16.04
N TYR A 145 -1.89 1.08 -15.63
CA TYR A 145 -1.98 2.24 -16.51
C TYR A 145 -0.69 3.07 -16.59
N ARG A 146 0.49 2.48 -16.27
CA ARG A 146 1.76 3.20 -16.36
C ARG A 146 2.07 3.71 -17.76
N SER A 147 1.77 2.92 -18.78
CA SER A 147 2.06 3.21 -20.19
C SER A 147 0.86 3.77 -20.97
N GLU A 148 -0.29 3.88 -20.34
CA GLU A 148 -1.54 4.32 -20.97
C GLU A 148 -2.05 5.58 -20.28
N ASN A 149 -2.75 6.44 -21.05
CA ASN A 149 -3.52 7.51 -20.45
C ASN A 149 -4.90 6.96 -20.06
N ILE A 150 -5.34 7.27 -18.86
CA ILE A 150 -6.71 7.06 -18.46
C ILE A 150 -7.52 8.16 -19.14
N SER A 151 -8.51 7.79 -19.94
CA SER A 151 -9.17 8.71 -20.86
C SER A 151 -10.11 9.71 -20.19
N SER A 152 -10.51 9.46 -18.95
CA SER A 152 -11.30 10.42 -18.19
C SER A 152 -11.31 10.06 -16.69
N TYR A 153 -11.04 11.04 -15.88
CA TYR A 153 -11.17 10.99 -14.43
C TYR A 153 -12.65 10.77 -14.01
N GLU A 154 -13.58 11.33 -14.77
CA GLU A 154 -15.02 11.13 -14.60
C GLU A 154 -15.62 10.57 -15.89
N GLY A 155 -15.76 9.28 -16.03
CA GLY A 155 -16.31 8.72 -17.25
C GLY A 155 -16.82 7.30 -17.12
N LYS A 156 -17.31 6.79 -18.25
CA LYS A 156 -17.89 5.44 -18.37
C LYS A 156 -16.88 4.34 -18.08
N ASP A 157 -15.59 4.65 -18.18
CA ASP A 157 -14.46 3.78 -17.92
C ASP A 157 -13.67 4.23 -16.67
N ALA A 158 -14.26 5.06 -15.82
CA ALA A 158 -13.70 5.44 -14.53
C ALA A 158 -13.52 4.17 -13.68
N GLY A 159 -12.46 4.16 -12.85
CA GLY A 159 -12.27 3.13 -11.84
C GLY A 159 -13.33 3.20 -10.74
N ASP A 160 -13.18 2.32 -9.76
CA ASP A 160 -14.03 2.35 -8.56
C ASP A 160 -13.66 3.60 -7.74
N GLN A 161 -14.63 4.48 -7.48
CA GLN A 161 -14.40 5.71 -6.72
C GLN A 161 -14.21 5.41 -5.25
N PHE A 162 -13.26 6.11 -4.62
CA PHE A 162 -13.01 6.03 -3.19
C PHE A 162 -12.63 7.41 -2.62
N GLU A 163 -12.77 7.52 -1.31
CA GLU A 163 -12.25 8.60 -0.48
C GLU A 163 -11.11 8.06 0.37
N LEU A 164 -9.98 8.76 0.43
CA LEU A 164 -8.81 8.36 1.21
C LEU A 164 -8.57 9.33 2.35
N TYR A 165 -8.55 8.79 3.56
CA TYR A 165 -8.10 9.46 4.77
C TYR A 165 -6.77 8.85 5.19
N THR A 166 -5.80 9.70 5.55
CA THR A 166 -4.46 9.26 5.94
C THR A 166 -4.08 9.79 7.31
N LEU A 167 -3.51 8.94 8.14
CA LEU A 167 -2.93 9.32 9.43
C LEU A 167 -1.46 8.89 9.45
N PHE A 168 -0.61 9.66 10.10
CA PHE A 168 0.81 9.35 10.27
C PHE A 168 1.20 9.32 11.74
N ASP A 169 2.23 8.54 12.04
CA ASP A 169 2.95 8.62 13.31
C ASP A 169 3.86 9.85 13.36
N VAL A 170 4.48 10.08 14.51
CA VAL A 170 5.30 11.28 14.74
C VAL A 170 6.54 11.37 13.83
N ASP A 171 7.01 10.23 13.35
CA ASP A 171 8.23 10.13 12.53
C ASP A 171 7.94 9.98 11.03
N ASP A 172 6.66 10.00 10.63
CA ASP A 172 6.18 9.73 9.26
C ASP A 172 6.70 8.39 8.69
N SER A 173 7.01 7.45 9.59
CA SER A 173 7.54 6.12 9.25
C SER A 173 6.48 5.05 9.12
N ARG A 174 5.32 5.29 9.73
CA ARG A 174 4.12 4.46 9.68
C ARG A 174 2.89 5.34 9.52
N GLY A 175 1.88 4.75 8.93
CA GLY A 175 0.61 5.43 8.76
C GLY A 175 -0.56 4.48 8.82
N ILE A 176 -1.73 5.07 8.71
CA ILE A 176 -3.00 4.38 8.50
C ILE A 176 -3.65 5.02 7.29
N ASP A 177 -3.98 4.21 6.29
CA ASP A 177 -4.84 4.63 5.19
C ASP A 177 -6.23 4.02 5.39
N VAL A 178 -7.25 4.85 5.26
CA VAL A 178 -8.66 4.45 5.32
C VAL A 178 -9.29 4.82 3.99
N GLU A 179 -9.70 3.81 3.23
CA GLU A 179 -10.36 3.95 1.94
C GLU A 179 -11.85 3.67 2.10
N VAL A 180 -12.67 4.69 1.83
CA VAL A 180 -14.13 4.57 1.83
C VAL A 180 -14.61 4.50 0.40
N TRP A 181 -15.18 3.36 0.01
CA TRP A 181 -15.64 3.08 -1.34
C TRP A 181 -17.04 3.64 -1.58
N GLN A 182 -17.38 3.89 -2.84
CA GLN A 182 -18.69 4.47 -3.22
C GLN A 182 -19.89 3.61 -2.78
N ASP A 183 -19.70 2.30 -2.62
CA ASP A 183 -20.74 1.37 -2.13
C ASP A 183 -20.92 1.37 -0.60
N GLY A 184 -20.06 2.10 0.12
CA GLY A 184 -20.03 2.24 1.56
C GLY A 184 -19.11 1.28 2.28
N ASP A 185 -18.44 0.38 1.57
CA ASP A 185 -17.40 -0.47 2.15
C ASP A 185 -16.19 0.38 2.56
N THR A 186 -15.50 -0.07 3.59
CA THR A 186 -14.31 0.63 4.12
C THR A 186 -13.16 -0.36 4.26
N ASP A 187 -12.05 -0.03 3.63
CA ASP A 187 -10.80 -0.77 3.76
C ASP A 187 -9.81 0.04 4.61
N VAL A 188 -9.13 -0.65 5.53
CA VAL A 188 -8.14 -0.02 6.41
C VAL A 188 -6.80 -0.73 6.26
N PHE A 189 -5.76 0.06 6.11
CA PHE A 189 -4.39 -0.42 5.93
C PHE A 189 -3.46 0.18 6.98
N LEU A 190 -2.62 -0.65 7.58
CA LEU A 190 -1.43 -0.18 8.26
C LEU A 190 -0.32 -0.01 7.23
N THR A 191 0.27 1.17 7.15
CA THR A 191 1.31 1.48 6.17
C THR A 191 2.68 1.64 6.82
N LEU A 192 3.71 1.24 6.09
CA LEU A 192 5.10 1.29 6.52
C LEU A 192 5.96 1.87 5.40
N TYR A 193 6.68 2.95 5.69
CA TYR A 193 7.56 3.63 4.73
C TYR A 193 9.00 3.17 4.93
N ARG A 194 9.61 2.64 3.87
CA ARG A 194 10.94 2.02 3.93
C ARG A 194 11.84 2.51 2.80
N PRO A 195 13.16 2.53 3.02
CA PRO A 195 14.10 2.85 1.95
C PRO A 195 14.08 1.79 0.85
N LEU A 196 14.35 2.20 -0.40
CA LEU A 196 14.41 1.28 -1.55
C LEU A 196 15.39 0.13 -1.35
N THR A 197 16.43 0.33 -0.52
CA THR A 197 17.45 -0.67 -0.19
C THR A 197 16.94 -1.86 0.62
N ASP A 198 15.71 -1.80 1.15
CA ASP A 198 15.10 -2.94 1.82
C ASP A 198 14.60 -4.03 0.85
N ILE A 199 14.54 -3.74 -0.43
CA ILE A 199 14.47 -4.76 -1.49
C ILE A 199 15.91 -5.00 -1.98
N VAL A 200 16.41 -6.22 -1.80
CA VAL A 200 17.80 -6.59 -2.11
C VAL A 200 17.96 -7.22 -3.47
N ASP A 201 16.94 -7.92 -3.97
CA ASP A 201 16.94 -8.55 -5.29
C ASP A 201 15.57 -8.43 -5.97
N LEU A 202 15.61 -8.38 -7.31
CA LEU A 202 14.46 -8.32 -8.20
C LEU A 202 14.62 -9.39 -9.28
N PHE A 203 13.63 -10.25 -9.43
CA PHE A 203 13.64 -11.29 -10.45
C PHE A 203 12.46 -11.12 -11.41
N PRO A 204 12.72 -11.03 -12.72
CA PRO A 204 11.65 -10.95 -13.69
C PRO A 204 10.89 -12.29 -13.76
N GLY A 205 9.58 -12.23 -13.76
CA GLY A 205 8.70 -13.35 -14.02
C GLY A 205 8.79 -13.82 -15.48
N SER A 206 8.38 -15.04 -15.70
CA SER A 206 8.31 -15.69 -17.03
C SER A 206 6.97 -15.40 -17.72
#